data_59fbc07241e0181377bc08a372af4f86
#
_entry.id   59fbc07241e0181377bc08a372af4f86
#
_cell.length_a   1.000
_cell.length_b   1.000
_cell.length_c   1.000
_cell.angle_alpha   90.00
_cell.angle_beta   90.00
_cell.angle_gamma   90.00
#
_symmetry.space_group_name_H-M   'P 1'
#
loop_
_entity.id
_entity.type
_entity.pdbx_description
1 polymer ?
#
loop_
_entity_poly.entity_id
_entity_poly.type
_entity_poly.pdbx_seq_one_letter_code
_entity_poly.pdbx_strand_id
1 'polypeptide(L)'
;GSAFLNWEVIKGVVILRPAWAIDYINGRSRNFTPKYYISEYQKVDENSLSKTWTRDFTWLWENILTYDWQINDKNRLNLLGGITAQKYTNEKLGGSGRNFFSEVEDYWYLDQSSSDTRGLENNGKHEAMMSYLFRANYALMDRYLLTASIRADGSSKFGPDNRWGYFPSVAAGWRISEEAFIKDNVEWLST
;
A
#
# COMPACT_ATOMS: atom_id res chain seq x y z
N GLY A 1 -7.41 9.30 3.89
CA GLY A 1 -7.03 9.90 5.18
C GLY A 1 -6.30 8.91 6.07
N SER A 2 -5.47 9.42 7.02
CA SER A 2 -4.74 8.59 7.97
C SER A 2 -4.72 9.23 9.35
N ALA A 3 -4.62 8.41 10.39
CA ALA A 3 -4.46 8.82 11.78
C ALA A 3 -3.51 7.85 12.48
N PHE A 4 -2.72 8.37 13.42
CA PHE A 4 -1.88 7.57 14.29
C PHE A 4 -1.83 8.17 15.69
N LEU A 5 -1.50 7.35 16.68
CA LEU A 5 -1.27 7.75 18.05
C LEU A 5 0.14 7.27 18.47
N ASN A 6 0.90 8.10 19.13
CA ASN A 6 2.11 7.66 19.85
C ASN A 6 1.77 7.59 21.33
N TRP A 7 1.74 6.40 21.88
CA TRP A 7 1.46 6.17 23.29
C TRP A 7 2.70 5.65 23.99
N GLU A 8 3.28 6.48 24.83
CA GLU A 8 4.35 6.07 25.73
C GLU A 8 3.74 5.26 26.89
N VAL A 9 3.72 3.95 26.77
CA VAL A 9 3.21 3.03 27.80
C VAL A 9 4.11 3.08 29.03
N ILE A 10 5.43 3.13 28.82
CA ILE A 10 6.45 3.40 29.83
C ILE A 10 7.35 4.47 29.25
N LYS A 11 7.42 5.62 29.92
CA LYS A 11 8.13 6.81 29.45
C LYS A 11 9.59 6.48 29.10
N GLY A 12 9.94 6.76 27.83
CA GLY A 12 11.28 6.55 27.29
C GLY A 12 11.71 5.07 27.13
N VAL A 13 10.81 4.10 27.38
CA VAL A 13 11.13 2.67 27.34
C VAL A 13 10.22 1.89 26.43
N VAL A 14 8.90 2.05 26.55
CA VAL A 14 7.92 1.30 25.74
C VAL A 14 6.98 2.27 25.03
N ILE A 15 6.99 2.22 23.71
CA ILE A 15 6.14 3.05 22.87
C ILE A 15 5.26 2.14 22.02
N LEU A 16 3.95 2.34 22.08
CA LEU A 16 2.97 1.72 21.20
C LEU A 16 2.47 2.77 20.19
N ARG A 17 2.54 2.44 18.92
CA ARG A 17 2.09 3.29 17.82
C ARG A 17 1.03 2.57 16.96
N PRO A 18 -0.25 2.66 17.33
CA PRO A 18 -1.34 2.29 16.44
C PRO A 18 -1.51 3.34 15.33
N ALA A 19 -1.78 2.87 14.12
CA ALA A 19 -2.06 3.70 12.97
C ALA A 19 -3.18 3.10 12.13
N TRP A 20 -4.00 3.97 11.53
CA TRP A 20 -5.07 3.62 10.60
C TRP A 20 -5.00 4.52 9.38
N ALA A 21 -5.20 3.94 8.23
CA ALA A 21 -5.35 4.70 7.00
C ALA A 21 -6.53 4.16 6.20
N ILE A 22 -7.24 5.08 5.54
CA ILE A 22 -8.33 4.78 4.61
C ILE A 22 -8.08 5.60 3.36
N ASP A 23 -8.14 4.92 2.22
CA ASP A 23 -8.15 5.53 0.91
C ASP A 23 -9.42 5.11 0.15
N TYR A 24 -10.14 6.10 -0.36
CA TYR A 24 -11.38 5.90 -1.08
C TYR A 24 -11.37 6.72 -2.35
N ILE A 25 -11.44 6.03 -3.48
CA ILE A 25 -11.51 6.63 -4.80
C ILE A 25 -12.82 6.23 -5.45
N ASN A 26 -13.56 7.21 -5.96
CA ASN A 26 -14.78 7.01 -6.70
C ASN A 26 -14.63 7.70 -8.06
N GLY A 27 -14.49 6.90 -9.10
CA GLY A 27 -14.33 7.35 -10.47
C GLY A 27 -15.63 7.14 -11.28
N ARG A 28 -15.95 8.11 -12.11
CA ARG A 28 -17.00 7.97 -13.12
C ARG A 28 -16.45 8.42 -14.46
N SER A 29 -16.69 7.62 -15.48
CA SER A 29 -16.37 7.99 -16.86
C SER A 29 -17.60 7.86 -17.73
N ARG A 30 -17.68 8.73 -18.72
CA ARG A 30 -18.69 8.74 -19.76
C ARG A 30 -18.01 9.06 -21.06
N ASN A 31 -18.16 8.18 -22.04
CA ASN A 31 -17.57 8.35 -23.36
C ASN A 31 -18.65 8.13 -24.42
N PHE A 32 -18.90 9.17 -25.24
CA PHE A 32 -19.82 9.13 -26.37
C PHE A 32 -19.05 9.26 -27.65
N THR A 33 -19.33 8.40 -28.62
CA THR A 33 -18.77 8.42 -29.96
C THR A 33 -19.89 8.73 -30.94
N PRO A 34 -19.88 9.89 -31.61
CA PRO A 34 -20.92 10.25 -32.61
C PRO A 34 -20.75 9.45 -33.88
N LYS A 35 -21.82 9.41 -34.70
CA LYS A 35 -21.73 8.95 -36.11
C LYS A 35 -20.94 9.95 -36.91
N TYR A 36 -20.10 9.45 -37.81
CA TYR A 36 -19.48 10.31 -38.82
C TYR A 36 -19.13 9.51 -40.07
N TYR A 37 -19.04 10.22 -41.19
CA TYR A 37 -18.61 9.67 -42.48
C TYR A 37 -17.64 10.65 -43.15
N ILE A 38 -16.43 10.22 -43.41
CA ILE A 38 -15.42 10.96 -44.16
C ILE A 38 -15.12 10.23 -45.46
N SER A 39 -14.98 8.92 -45.41
CA SER A 39 -14.75 8.04 -46.54
C SER A 39 -15.18 6.60 -46.18
N GLU A 40 -15.21 5.69 -47.16
CA GLU A 40 -15.50 4.28 -46.93
C GLU A 40 -14.55 3.61 -45.89
N TYR A 41 -13.35 4.13 -45.78
CA TYR A 41 -12.35 3.62 -44.84
C TYR A 41 -12.31 4.38 -43.52
N GLN A 42 -13.01 5.52 -43.43
CA GLN A 42 -13.00 6.38 -42.25
C GLN A 42 -14.43 6.84 -41.94
N LYS A 43 -15.16 5.99 -41.25
CA LYS A 43 -16.55 6.23 -40.84
C LYS A 43 -16.87 5.51 -39.53
N VAL A 44 -17.86 6.02 -38.83
CA VAL A 44 -18.53 5.38 -37.70
C VAL A 44 -20.02 5.36 -38.02
N ASP A 45 -20.53 4.18 -38.33
CA ASP A 45 -21.90 4.01 -38.78
C ASP A 45 -22.94 4.09 -37.64
N GLU A 46 -22.51 3.77 -36.41
CA GLU A 46 -23.38 3.76 -35.23
C GLU A 46 -22.77 4.63 -34.13
N ASN A 47 -23.55 5.55 -33.58
CA ASN A 47 -23.14 6.23 -32.38
C ASN A 47 -23.14 5.27 -31.18
N SER A 48 -22.31 5.54 -30.19
CA SER A 48 -22.17 4.69 -28.99
C SER A 48 -21.92 5.49 -27.74
N LEU A 49 -22.38 4.96 -26.62
CA LEU A 49 -22.13 5.50 -25.30
C LEU A 49 -21.61 4.38 -24.40
N SER A 50 -20.55 4.68 -23.67
CA SER A 50 -20.12 3.87 -22.53
C SER A 50 -20.10 4.73 -21.26
N LYS A 51 -20.58 4.15 -20.16
CA LYS A 51 -20.51 4.73 -18.81
C LYS A 51 -19.87 3.72 -17.89
N THR A 52 -18.93 4.16 -17.08
CA THR A 52 -18.29 3.31 -16.08
C THR A 52 -18.24 4.03 -14.76
N TRP A 53 -18.57 3.30 -13.71
CA TRP A 53 -18.36 3.68 -12.34
C TRP A 53 -17.37 2.72 -11.70
N THR A 54 -16.36 3.27 -11.04
CA THR A 54 -15.32 2.50 -10.35
C THR A 54 -15.23 2.99 -8.92
N ARG A 55 -15.18 2.06 -7.99
CA ARG A 55 -14.96 2.32 -6.58
C ARG A 55 -13.77 1.53 -6.09
N ASP A 56 -12.76 2.24 -5.61
CA ASP A 56 -11.60 1.66 -4.94
C ASP A 56 -11.68 2.02 -3.45
N PHE A 57 -11.53 1.03 -2.61
CA PHE A 57 -11.48 1.20 -1.16
C PHE A 57 -10.34 0.41 -0.57
N THR A 58 -9.42 1.12 0.07
CA THR A 58 -8.30 0.53 0.80
C THR A 58 -8.37 0.96 2.26
N TRP A 59 -8.22 0.02 3.16
CA TRP A 59 -7.92 0.32 4.55
C TRP A 59 -6.62 -0.36 4.98
N LEU A 60 -5.90 0.30 5.86
CA LEU A 60 -4.68 -0.16 6.51
C LEU A 60 -4.84 -0.01 8.02
N TRP A 61 -4.44 -1.02 8.75
CA TRP A 61 -4.28 -1.01 10.18
C TRP A 61 -2.89 -1.49 10.54
N GLU A 62 -2.20 -0.72 11.36
CA GLU A 62 -0.83 -1.00 11.78
C GLU A 62 -0.70 -0.77 13.29
N ASN A 63 0.04 -1.65 13.97
CA ASN A 63 0.51 -1.43 15.33
C ASN A 63 1.99 -1.76 15.40
N ILE A 64 2.75 -0.83 15.93
CA ILE A 64 4.18 -0.98 16.16
C ILE A 64 4.42 -0.79 17.66
N LEU A 65 5.08 -1.76 18.27
CA LEU A 65 5.58 -1.70 19.65
C LEU A 65 7.09 -1.59 19.61
N THR A 66 7.62 -0.58 20.26
CA THR A 66 9.06 -0.39 20.43
C THR A 66 9.41 -0.49 21.90
N TYR A 67 10.48 -1.21 22.22
CA TYR A 67 11.03 -1.35 23.57
C TYR A 67 12.51 -1.01 23.55
N ASP A 68 12.88 0.05 24.27
CA ASP A 68 14.25 0.49 24.44
C ASP A 68 14.77 0.06 25.80
N TRP A 69 15.79 -0.78 25.81
CA TRP A 69 16.37 -1.33 27.01
C TRP A 69 17.86 -0.98 27.11
N GLN A 70 18.18 -0.10 28.06
CA GLN A 70 19.55 0.13 28.48
C GLN A 70 19.91 -0.93 29.52
N ILE A 71 20.56 -2.02 29.08
CA ILE A 71 20.92 -3.16 29.96
C ILE A 71 21.97 -2.72 31.01
N ASN A 72 22.95 -1.96 30.52
CA ASN A 72 23.96 -1.28 31.34
C ASN A 72 24.65 -0.20 30.48
N ASP A 73 25.67 0.49 31.04
CA ASP A 73 26.37 1.60 30.35
C ASP A 73 27.03 1.20 29.02
N LYS A 74 27.28 -0.10 28.79
CA LYS A 74 27.94 -0.61 27.59
C LYS A 74 27.01 -1.36 26.65
N ASN A 75 25.79 -1.71 27.06
CA ASN A 75 24.90 -2.60 26.34
C ASN A 75 23.52 -1.97 26.21
N ARG A 76 23.11 -1.74 24.99
CA ARG A 76 21.77 -1.24 24.64
C ARG A 76 21.09 -2.19 23.65
N LEU A 77 19.82 -2.47 23.90
CA LEU A 77 18.97 -3.29 23.06
C LEU A 77 17.69 -2.53 22.75
N ASN A 78 17.41 -2.35 21.46
CA ASN A 78 16.12 -1.84 20.97
C ASN A 78 15.39 -2.98 20.27
N LEU A 79 14.18 -3.28 20.71
CA LEU A 79 13.30 -4.27 20.11
C LEU A 79 12.12 -3.57 19.47
N LEU A 80 11.72 -4.05 18.30
CA LEU A 80 10.55 -3.60 17.58
C LEU A 80 9.72 -4.80 17.15
N GLY A 81 8.44 -4.80 17.51
CA GLY A 81 7.42 -5.73 17.00
C GLY A 81 6.34 -4.97 16.24
N GLY A 82 5.92 -5.47 15.10
CA GLY A 82 4.90 -4.84 14.28
C GLY A 82 3.91 -5.85 13.71
N ILE A 83 2.66 -5.42 13.60
CA ILE A 83 1.60 -6.13 12.89
C ILE A 83 0.90 -5.14 11.97
N THR A 84 0.70 -5.53 10.71
CA THR A 84 0.02 -4.73 9.69
C THR A 84 -1.04 -5.58 9.02
N ALA A 85 -2.23 -5.04 8.87
CA ALA A 85 -3.30 -5.64 8.07
C ALA A 85 -3.82 -4.61 7.06
N GLN A 86 -3.99 -5.05 5.82
CA GLN A 86 -4.48 -4.22 4.72
C GLN A 86 -5.50 -4.99 3.91
N LYS A 87 -6.54 -4.28 3.46
CA LYS A 87 -7.49 -4.83 2.49
C LYS A 87 -7.76 -3.79 1.41
N TYR A 88 -7.69 -4.22 0.18
CA TYR A 88 -8.10 -3.49 -1.01
C TYR A 88 -9.35 -4.13 -1.60
N THR A 89 -10.31 -3.29 -1.96
CA THR A 89 -11.53 -3.68 -2.65
C THR A 89 -11.73 -2.77 -3.85
N ASN A 90 -11.88 -3.35 -5.02
CA ASN A 90 -12.27 -2.66 -6.24
C ASN A 90 -13.61 -3.19 -6.71
N GLU A 91 -14.49 -2.30 -7.15
CA GLU A 91 -15.74 -2.62 -7.80
C GLU A 91 -15.88 -1.75 -9.05
N LYS A 92 -16.21 -2.38 -10.15
CA LYS A 92 -16.46 -1.71 -11.43
C LYS A 92 -17.83 -2.11 -11.94
N LEU A 93 -18.66 -1.11 -12.20
CA LEU A 93 -19.95 -1.25 -12.87
C LEU A 93 -19.90 -0.42 -14.16
N GLY A 94 -20.10 -1.06 -15.29
CA GLY A 94 -20.12 -0.42 -16.60
C GLY A 94 -21.35 -0.76 -17.40
N GLY A 95 -21.74 0.15 -18.26
CA GLY A 95 -22.78 -0.09 -19.24
C GLY A 95 -22.40 0.54 -20.58
N SER A 96 -22.85 -0.07 -21.66
CA SER A 96 -22.66 0.41 -23.02
C SER A 96 -23.93 0.25 -23.83
N GLY A 97 -24.05 1.04 -24.90
CA GLY A 97 -25.15 0.94 -25.85
C GLY A 97 -24.79 1.65 -27.15
N ARG A 98 -25.49 1.28 -28.22
CA ARG A 98 -25.33 1.88 -29.56
C ARG A 98 -26.67 2.28 -30.14
N ASN A 99 -26.64 2.99 -31.25
CA ASN A 99 -27.80 3.43 -32.00
C ASN A 99 -28.75 4.29 -31.16
N PHE A 100 -28.22 5.40 -30.63
CA PHE A 100 -29.00 6.43 -29.95
C PHE A 100 -29.78 7.23 -31.01
N PHE A 101 -31.02 7.57 -30.71
CA PHE A 101 -31.87 8.38 -31.60
C PHE A 101 -31.38 9.84 -31.68
N SER A 102 -30.65 10.32 -30.69
CA SER A 102 -30.12 11.68 -30.63
C SER A 102 -28.66 11.68 -30.11
N GLU A 103 -27.85 12.56 -30.69
CA GLU A 103 -26.46 12.79 -30.24
C GLU A 103 -26.29 13.96 -29.27
N VAL A 104 -27.40 14.63 -28.93
CA VAL A 104 -27.43 15.70 -27.92
C VAL A 104 -27.17 15.11 -26.55
N GLU A 105 -26.31 15.75 -25.76
CA GLU A 105 -25.84 15.26 -24.45
C GLU A 105 -26.98 14.97 -23.47
N ASP A 106 -28.08 15.71 -23.53
CA ASP A 106 -29.24 15.53 -22.66
C ASP A 106 -29.90 14.14 -22.80
N TYR A 107 -29.65 13.46 -23.92
CA TYR A 107 -30.16 12.11 -24.20
C TYR A 107 -29.12 10.99 -23.99
N TRP A 108 -27.98 11.27 -23.43
CA TRP A 108 -26.94 10.24 -23.21
C TRP A 108 -27.27 9.36 -21.99
N TYR A 109 -28.37 8.65 -22.08
CA TYR A 109 -28.80 7.61 -21.12
C TYR A 109 -28.82 6.27 -21.84
N LEU A 110 -28.28 5.21 -21.21
CA LEU A 110 -28.13 3.90 -21.83
C LEU A 110 -29.46 3.27 -22.26
N ASP A 111 -30.57 3.64 -21.62
CA ASP A 111 -31.91 3.21 -21.99
C ASP A 111 -32.44 3.86 -23.30
N GLN A 112 -31.78 4.90 -23.78
CA GLN A 112 -32.06 5.54 -25.07
C GLN A 112 -31.35 4.88 -26.27
N SER A 113 -30.49 3.88 -26.01
CA SER A 113 -29.87 3.05 -27.05
C SER A 113 -30.81 1.94 -27.49
N SER A 114 -30.54 1.36 -28.67
CA SER A 114 -31.23 0.15 -29.11
C SER A 114 -31.06 -0.98 -28.10
N SER A 115 -32.15 -1.63 -27.70
CA SER A 115 -32.20 -2.60 -26.64
C SER A 115 -31.28 -3.82 -26.85
N ASP A 116 -31.11 -4.22 -28.10
CA ASP A 116 -30.25 -5.31 -28.54
C ASP A 116 -28.74 -5.00 -28.48
N THR A 117 -28.37 -3.73 -28.35
CA THR A 117 -26.97 -3.29 -28.26
C THR A 117 -26.48 -3.02 -26.84
N ARG A 118 -27.36 -3.14 -25.86
CA ARG A 118 -27.03 -2.83 -24.46
C ARG A 118 -26.13 -3.89 -23.85
N GLY A 119 -25.00 -3.43 -23.32
CA GLY A 119 -24.06 -4.25 -22.58
C GLY A 119 -23.96 -3.84 -21.12
N LEU A 120 -23.77 -4.81 -20.25
CA LEU A 120 -23.51 -4.61 -18.81
C LEU A 120 -22.17 -5.27 -18.46
N GLU A 121 -21.34 -4.56 -17.75
CA GLU A 121 -20.10 -5.06 -17.14
C GLU A 121 -20.18 -4.85 -15.63
N ASN A 122 -20.05 -5.91 -14.84
CA ASN A 122 -19.90 -5.83 -13.40
C ASN A 122 -18.82 -6.78 -12.96
N ASN A 123 -17.73 -6.23 -12.43
CA ASN A 123 -16.61 -7.00 -11.92
C ASN A 123 -15.98 -6.29 -10.71
N GLY A 124 -15.10 -7.00 -10.05
CA GLY A 124 -14.37 -6.46 -8.94
C GLY A 124 -13.30 -7.42 -8.43
N LYS A 125 -12.47 -6.92 -7.54
CA LYS A 125 -11.47 -7.74 -6.87
C LYS A 125 -11.31 -7.37 -5.41
N HIS A 126 -10.91 -8.35 -4.62
CA HIS A 126 -10.59 -8.20 -3.22
C HIS A 126 -9.19 -8.74 -2.98
N GLU A 127 -8.36 -7.94 -2.35
CA GLU A 127 -7.01 -8.34 -1.98
C GLU A 127 -6.81 -8.02 -0.50
N ALA A 128 -6.21 -8.94 0.23
CA ALA A 128 -5.87 -8.75 1.63
C ALA A 128 -4.41 -9.15 1.86
N MET A 129 -3.74 -8.41 2.72
CA MET A 129 -2.37 -8.67 3.14
C MET A 129 -2.27 -8.51 4.65
N MET A 130 -1.48 -9.38 5.28
CA MET A 130 -1.14 -9.32 6.70
C MET A 130 0.35 -9.53 6.86
N SER A 131 0.98 -8.72 7.70
CA SER A 131 2.42 -8.76 7.90
C SER A 131 2.75 -8.73 9.38
N TYR A 132 3.75 -9.51 9.76
CA TYR A 132 4.38 -9.47 11.08
C TYR A 132 5.84 -9.07 10.89
N LEU A 133 6.31 -8.16 11.73
CA LEU A 133 7.70 -7.71 11.74
C LEU A 133 8.25 -7.83 13.15
N PHE A 134 9.43 -8.40 13.25
CA PHE A 134 10.26 -8.33 14.45
C PHE A 134 11.66 -7.85 14.08
N ARG A 135 12.22 -6.94 14.91
CA ARG A 135 13.59 -6.44 14.77
C ARG A 135 14.24 -6.27 16.13
N ALA A 136 15.49 -6.68 16.22
CA ALA A 136 16.34 -6.44 17.36
C ALA A 136 17.59 -5.68 16.90
N ASN A 137 17.87 -4.54 17.54
CA ASN A 137 19.08 -3.75 17.35
C ASN A 137 19.87 -3.80 18.65
N TYR A 138 21.07 -4.33 18.59
CA TYR A 138 21.98 -4.41 19.75
C TYR A 138 23.20 -3.54 19.52
N ALA A 139 23.56 -2.75 20.53
CA ALA A 139 24.76 -1.94 20.54
C ALA A 139 25.61 -2.28 21.74
N LEU A 140 26.85 -2.70 21.49
CA LEU A 140 27.87 -2.95 22.52
C LEU A 140 28.88 -1.80 22.50
N MET A 141 29.01 -1.10 23.63
CA MET A 141 29.90 0.05 23.84
C MET A 141 29.73 1.16 22.78
N ASP A 142 28.56 1.25 22.15
CA ASP A 142 28.27 2.10 21.00
C ASP A 142 29.25 1.94 19.80
N ARG A 143 30.03 0.88 19.79
CA ARG A 143 31.03 0.56 18.74
C ARG A 143 30.59 -0.58 17.85
N TYR A 144 30.11 -1.66 18.44
CA TYR A 144 29.70 -2.86 17.72
C TYR A 144 28.18 -2.89 17.65
N LEU A 145 27.65 -2.86 16.46
CA LEU A 145 26.23 -2.78 16.16
C LEU A 145 25.79 -4.07 15.49
N LEU A 146 24.74 -4.70 15.99
CA LEU A 146 24.13 -5.86 15.39
C LEU A 146 22.63 -5.61 15.22
N THR A 147 22.12 -5.83 14.02
CA THR A 147 20.70 -5.81 13.73
C THR A 147 20.27 -7.17 13.20
N ALA A 148 19.21 -7.73 13.77
CA ALA A 148 18.52 -8.88 13.23
C ALA A 148 17.05 -8.56 13.06
N SER A 149 16.45 -8.98 11.94
CA SER A 149 15.02 -8.82 11.71
C SER A 149 14.45 -10.01 10.95
N ILE A 150 13.18 -10.24 11.19
CA ILE A 150 12.36 -11.18 10.40
C ILE A 150 11.03 -10.52 10.08
N ARG A 151 10.60 -10.66 8.83
CA ARG A 151 9.29 -10.25 8.38
C ARG A 151 8.55 -11.45 7.78
N ALA A 152 7.32 -11.64 8.18
CA ALA A 152 6.41 -12.63 7.61
C ALA A 152 5.26 -11.88 6.92
N ASP A 153 5.09 -12.08 5.61
CA ASP A 153 4.05 -11.46 4.80
C ASP A 153 3.11 -12.52 4.24
N GLY A 154 1.83 -12.38 4.55
CA GLY A 154 0.75 -13.22 4.03
C GLY A 154 -0.11 -12.45 3.05
N SER A 155 -0.41 -13.03 1.88
CA SER A 155 -1.22 -12.39 0.84
C SER A 155 -2.32 -13.32 0.34
N SER A 156 -3.53 -12.77 0.18
CA SER A 156 -4.68 -13.47 -0.40
C SER A 156 -4.54 -13.77 -1.90
N LYS A 157 -3.53 -13.19 -2.57
CA LYS A 157 -3.24 -13.45 -3.99
C LYS A 157 -2.68 -14.84 -4.24
N PHE A 158 -2.10 -15.44 -3.21
CA PHE A 158 -1.51 -16.78 -3.30
C PHE A 158 -2.47 -17.84 -2.76
N GLY A 159 -2.33 -19.07 -3.26
CA GLY A 159 -3.10 -20.22 -2.80
C GLY A 159 -2.87 -20.51 -1.30
N PRO A 160 -3.77 -21.29 -0.66
CA PRO A 160 -3.74 -21.54 0.79
C PRO A 160 -2.39 -21.99 1.32
N ASP A 161 -1.69 -22.84 0.58
CA ASP A 161 -0.43 -23.46 1.01
C ASP A 161 0.79 -22.57 0.84
N ASN A 162 0.69 -21.49 0.05
CA ASN A 162 1.80 -20.59 -0.28
C ASN A 162 1.53 -19.13 0.06
N ARG A 163 0.64 -18.86 1.02
CA ARG A 163 0.24 -17.47 1.36
C ARG A 163 1.30 -16.70 2.10
N TRP A 164 2.22 -17.38 2.78
CA TRP A 164 3.20 -16.75 3.67
C TRP A 164 4.60 -16.82 3.09
N GLY A 165 5.26 -15.65 3.03
CA GLY A 165 6.68 -15.50 2.76
C GLY A 165 7.41 -15.03 4.02
N TYR A 166 8.65 -15.51 4.24
CA TYR A 166 9.47 -15.16 5.40
C TYR A 166 10.78 -14.53 4.90
N PHE A 167 11.11 -13.37 5.47
CA PHE A 167 12.23 -12.54 5.03
C PHE A 167 13.12 -12.21 6.20
N PRO A 168 14.08 -13.10 6.56
CA PRO A 168 15.08 -12.80 7.58
C PRO A 168 16.16 -11.85 7.04
N SER A 169 16.72 -11.00 7.91
CA SER A 169 17.83 -10.11 7.60
C SER A 169 18.73 -9.95 8.82
N VAL A 170 20.03 -9.91 8.58
CA VAL A 170 21.04 -9.65 9.61
C VAL A 170 22.04 -8.62 9.06
N ALA A 171 22.43 -7.66 9.90
CA ALA A 171 23.44 -6.67 9.59
C ALA A 171 24.35 -6.48 10.80
N ALA A 172 25.65 -6.27 10.56
CA ALA A 172 26.64 -5.93 11.56
C ALA A 172 27.37 -4.64 11.17
N GLY A 173 27.64 -3.80 12.14
CA GLY A 173 28.37 -2.55 11.97
C GLY A 173 29.44 -2.39 13.03
N TRP A 174 30.54 -1.77 12.65
CA TRP A 174 31.63 -1.42 13.55
C TRP A 174 31.98 0.06 13.39
N ARG A 175 31.90 0.82 14.48
CA ARG A 175 32.35 2.21 14.53
C ARG A 175 33.83 2.25 14.88
N ILE A 176 34.66 2.14 13.87
CA ILE A 176 36.13 2.09 14.02
C ILE A 176 36.66 3.38 14.65
N SER A 177 36.02 4.53 14.38
CA SER A 177 36.38 5.84 14.98
C SER A 177 36.32 5.88 16.50
N GLU A 178 35.52 5.01 17.11
CA GLU A 178 35.38 4.93 18.56
C GLU A 178 36.44 4.01 19.24
N GLU A 179 37.29 3.34 18.46
CA GLU A 179 38.37 2.53 19.00
C GLU A 179 39.51 3.39 19.51
N ALA A 180 40.11 3.02 20.67
CA ALA A 180 41.17 3.79 21.31
C ALA A 180 42.36 4.03 20.39
N PHE A 181 42.73 3.01 19.59
CA PHE A 181 43.87 3.09 18.66
C PHE A 181 43.63 4.08 17.51
N ILE A 182 42.38 4.44 17.18
CA ILE A 182 42.02 5.47 16.20
C ILE A 182 41.82 6.81 16.89
N LYS A 183 41.02 6.84 17.96
CA LYS A 183 40.61 8.06 18.68
C LYS A 183 41.81 8.84 19.21
N ASP A 184 42.84 8.11 19.66
CA ASP A 184 44.06 8.71 20.24
C ASP A 184 45.06 9.12 19.17
N ASN A 185 44.93 8.69 17.91
CA ASN A 185 45.95 8.88 16.85
C ASN A 185 45.47 9.63 15.60
N VAL A 186 44.13 9.88 15.45
CA VAL A 186 43.56 10.42 14.20
C VAL A 186 42.48 11.46 14.52
N GLU A 187 42.92 12.70 14.79
CA GLU A 187 42.00 13.81 15.17
C GLU A 187 40.90 14.12 14.15
N TRP A 188 41.16 13.95 12.84
CA TRP A 188 40.20 14.27 11.78
C TRP A 188 39.05 13.24 11.61
N LEU A 189 39.12 12.06 12.25
CA LEU A 189 38.10 11.02 12.19
C LEU A 189 37.11 11.10 13.38
N SER A 190 37.34 11.99 14.33
CA SER A 190 36.57 12.11 15.58
C SER A 190 35.48 13.19 15.55
N THR A 191 35.15 13.74 14.37
CA THR A 191 34.07 14.73 14.16
C THR A 191 32.76 14.09 13.71
#